data_12a6c8787f5ecf28b91ab5a7f0ec5498
#
_entry.id   12a6c8787f5ecf28b91ab5a7f0ec5498
#
_cell.length_a   1.000
_cell.length_b   1.000
_cell.length_c   1.000
_cell.angle_alpha   90.00
_cell.angle_beta   90.00
_cell.angle_gamma   90.00
#
_symmetry.space_group_name_H-M   'P 1'
#
loop_
_entity.id
_entity.type
_entity.pdbx_description
1 polymer ?
#
loop_
_entity_poly.entity_id
_entity_poly.type
_entity_poly.pdbx_seq_one_letter_code
_entity_poly.pdbx_strand_id
1 'polypeptide(L)' 'MIHFNVPPFIGAEFEFMKEAVESHKICGDGPFTKKCNAWIENQFNAQKVLLTTSGTSALEMAALLCDLKPNDEVIL' A
#
# COMPACT_ATOMS: atom_id res chain seq x y z
N MET A 1 12.22 -22.08 -19.88
CA MET A 1 11.64 -20.82 -20.41
C MET A 1 11.70 -19.76 -19.33
N ILE A 2 12.14 -18.57 -19.66
CA ILE A 2 12.14 -17.43 -18.73
C ILE A 2 10.89 -16.60 -19.01
N HIS A 3 10.01 -16.49 -18.02
CA HIS A 3 8.80 -15.68 -18.13
C HIS A 3 9.10 -14.21 -17.82
N PHE A 4 8.43 -13.28 -18.49
CA PHE A 4 8.56 -11.86 -18.25
C PHE A 4 8.08 -11.47 -16.84
N ASN A 5 6.96 -12.03 -16.43
CA ASN A 5 6.37 -11.76 -15.12
C ASN A 5 5.73 -13.03 -14.55
N VAL A 6 6.17 -13.42 -13.38
CA VAL A 6 5.59 -14.54 -12.63
C VAL A 6 5.32 -14.05 -11.20
N PRO A 7 4.05 -14.06 -10.76
CA PRO A 7 3.75 -13.72 -9.38
C PRO A 7 4.50 -14.62 -8.41
N PRO A 8 5.20 -14.08 -7.42
CA PRO A 8 5.93 -14.88 -6.46
C PRO A 8 4.98 -15.60 -5.50
N PHE A 9 5.34 -16.81 -5.12
CA PHE A 9 4.70 -17.56 -4.05
C PHE A 9 5.81 -18.15 -3.16
N ILE A 10 5.94 -17.62 -1.95
CA ILE A 10 7.03 -17.98 -1.04
C ILE A 10 6.61 -18.94 0.07
N GLY A 11 5.32 -19.29 0.17
CA GLY A 11 4.81 -20.36 1.01
C GLY A 11 3.99 -19.94 2.22
N ALA A 12 4.10 -18.71 2.68
CA ALA A 12 3.41 -18.23 3.87
C ALA A 12 2.10 -17.47 3.59
N GLU A 13 1.74 -17.26 2.34
CA GLU A 13 0.60 -16.44 1.93
C GLU A 13 -0.72 -16.95 2.49
N PHE A 14 -0.95 -18.26 2.42
CA PHE A 14 -2.20 -18.85 2.91
C PHE A 14 -2.31 -18.79 4.43
N GLU A 15 -1.20 -18.88 5.15
CA GLU A 15 -1.18 -18.72 6.61
C GLU A 15 -1.63 -17.30 7.01
N PHE A 16 -1.11 -16.29 6.35
CA PHE A 16 -1.51 -14.90 6.60
C PHE A 16 -2.97 -14.64 6.21
N MET A 17 -3.44 -15.23 5.11
CA MET A 17 -4.85 -15.14 4.71
C MET A 17 -5.75 -15.79 5.77
N LYS A 18 -5.36 -16.94 6.29
CA LYS A 18 -6.09 -17.63 7.36
C LYS A 18 -6.15 -16.77 8.63
N GLU A 19 -5.02 -16.21 9.04
CA GLU A 19 -4.95 -15.31 10.19
C GLU A 19 -5.87 -14.09 10.02
N ALA A 20 -5.90 -13.50 8.82
CA ALA A 20 -6.79 -12.39 8.52
C ALA A 20 -8.28 -12.77 8.66
N VAL A 21 -8.66 -13.95 8.16
CA VAL A 21 -10.04 -14.46 8.30
C VAL A 21 -10.40 -14.72 9.75
N GLU A 22 -9.51 -15.37 10.51
CA GLU A 22 -9.72 -15.66 11.92
C GLU A 22 -9.82 -14.40 12.79
N SER A 23 -9.19 -13.31 12.38
CA SER A 23 -9.32 -12.02 13.05
C SER A 23 -10.66 -11.33 12.82
N HIS A 24 -11.53 -11.90 11.98
CA HIS A 24 -12.80 -11.32 11.55
C HIS A 24 -12.68 -9.95 10.86
N LYS A 25 -11.50 -9.63 10.34
CA LYS A 25 -11.19 -8.39 9.61
C LYS A 25 -10.56 -8.71 8.26
N ILE A 26 -11.40 -8.89 7.26
CA ILE A 26 -11.00 -9.11 5.86
C ILE A 26 -11.26 -7.88 4.97
N CYS A 27 -11.50 -6.74 5.56
CA CYS A 27 -11.62 -5.45 4.89
C CYS A 27 -10.27 -4.72 4.90
N GLY A 28 -10.18 -3.61 4.16
CA GLY A 28 -9.05 -2.73 4.22
C GLY A 28 -8.83 -2.13 5.62
N ASP A 29 -7.65 -1.60 5.85
CA ASP A 29 -7.25 -0.97 7.13
C ASP A 29 -7.33 -1.92 8.34
N GLY A 30 -7.07 -3.20 8.09
CA GLY A 30 -7.02 -4.22 9.13
C GLY A 30 -5.65 -4.34 9.81
N PRO A 31 -5.44 -5.40 10.62
CA PRO A 31 -4.18 -5.59 11.36
C PRO A 31 -2.95 -5.67 10.47
N PHE A 32 -3.02 -6.32 9.31
CA PHE A 32 -1.90 -6.44 8.39
C PHE A 32 -1.55 -5.09 7.73
N THR A 33 -2.54 -4.28 7.37
CA THR A 33 -2.31 -2.92 6.87
C THR A 33 -1.52 -2.11 7.89
N LYS A 34 -1.90 -2.17 9.15
CA LYS A 34 -1.20 -1.48 10.24
C LYS A 34 0.24 -1.96 10.41
N LYS A 35 0.47 -3.26 10.33
CA LYS A 35 1.82 -3.84 10.37
C LYS A 35 2.67 -3.34 9.20
N CYS A 36 2.13 -3.32 7.99
CA CYS A 36 2.83 -2.81 6.81
C CYS A 36 3.15 -1.33 6.93
N ASN A 37 2.19 -0.53 7.37
CA ASN A 37 2.39 0.91 7.58
C ASN A 37 3.53 1.15 8.58
N ALA A 38 3.48 0.50 9.74
CA ALA A 38 4.50 0.63 10.77
C ALA A 38 5.89 0.19 10.29
N TRP A 39 5.97 -0.89 9.52
CA TRP A 39 7.23 -1.37 8.97
C TRP A 39 7.84 -0.35 8.00
N ILE A 40 7.03 0.20 7.09
CA ILE A 40 7.50 1.20 6.11
C ILE A 40 7.88 2.51 6.82
N GLU A 41 7.07 2.96 7.78
CA GLU A 41 7.39 4.14 8.59
C GLU A 41 8.75 4.02 9.27
N ASN A 42 9.04 2.84 9.81
CA ASN A 42 10.32 2.54 10.46
C ASN A 42 11.49 2.51 9.47
N GLN A 43 11.32 1.83 8.32
CA GLN A 43 12.38 1.65 7.34
C GLN A 43 12.80 2.97 6.68
N PHE A 44 11.86 3.86 6.44
CA PHE A 44 12.10 5.11 5.70
C PHE A 44 12.01 6.35 6.58
N ASN A 45 11.86 6.18 7.90
CA ASN A 45 11.69 7.28 8.84
C ASN A 45 10.57 8.26 8.40
N ALA A 46 9.48 7.70 7.91
CA ALA A 46 8.31 8.46 7.47
C ALA A 46 7.38 8.74 8.65
N GLN A 47 6.79 9.92 8.67
CA GLN A 47 5.84 10.29 9.73
C GLN A 47 4.51 9.56 9.61
N LYS A 48 4.09 9.29 8.36
CA LYS A 48 2.82 8.62 8.07
C LYS A 48 2.92 7.84 6.78
N VAL A 49 2.40 6.63 6.80
CA VAL A 49 2.28 5.76 5.64
C VAL A 49 0.81 5.34 5.47
N LEU A 50 0.34 5.38 4.25
CA LEU A 50 -0.98 4.91 3.86
C LEU A 50 -0.83 3.94 2.69
N LEU A 51 -1.34 2.74 2.83
CA LEU A 51 -1.40 1.78 1.74
C LEU A 51 -2.55 2.12 0.80
N THR A 52 -2.31 1.92 -0.49
CA THR A 52 -3.32 2.09 -1.54
C THR A 52 -3.53 0.79 -2.30
N THR A 53 -4.61 0.69 -3.04
CA THR A 53 -4.96 -0.50 -3.82
C THR A 53 -4.14 -0.63 -5.10
N SER A 54 -3.52 0.45 -5.55
CA SER A 54 -2.71 0.48 -6.79
C SER A 54 -1.75 1.66 -6.79
N GLY A 55 -0.75 1.61 -7.68
CA GLY A 55 0.14 2.74 -7.92
C GLY A 55 -0.60 3.96 -8.49
N THR A 56 -1.62 3.74 -9.31
CA THR A 56 -2.48 4.81 -9.83
C THR A 56 -3.18 5.56 -8.69
N SER A 57 -3.77 4.83 -7.75
CA SER A 57 -4.39 5.44 -6.56
C SER A 57 -3.38 6.19 -5.70
N ALA A 58 -2.15 5.69 -5.59
CA ALA A 58 -1.08 6.38 -4.87
C ALA A 58 -0.71 7.71 -5.53
N LEU A 59 -0.61 7.75 -6.86
CA LEU A 59 -0.35 8.97 -7.61
C LEU A 59 -1.48 9.98 -7.50
N GLU A 60 -2.73 9.53 -7.56
CA GLU A 60 -3.90 10.39 -7.35
C GLU A 60 -3.90 11.00 -5.94
N MET A 61 -3.60 10.19 -4.93
CA MET A 61 -3.47 10.67 -3.55
C MET A 61 -2.35 11.70 -3.41
N ALA A 62 -1.21 11.48 -4.05
CA ALA A 62 -0.09 12.43 -4.05
C ALA A 62 -0.51 13.78 -4.64
N ALA A 63 -1.25 13.76 -5.74
CA ALA A 63 -1.78 14.99 -6.37
C ALA A 63 -2.74 15.74 -5.44
N LEU A 64 -3.63 15.01 -4.75
CA LEU A 64 -4.54 15.60 -3.76
C LEU A 64 -3.79 16.24 -2.58
N LEU A 65 -2.72 15.59 -2.12
CA LEU A 65 -1.90 16.09 -1.02
C LEU A 65 -1.12 17.37 -1.38
N CYS A 66 -0.90 17.63 -2.66
CA CYS A 66 -0.29 18.89 -3.11
C CYS A 66 -1.18 20.11 -2.92
N ASP A 67 -2.48 19.91 -2.67
CA ASP A 67 -3.46 20.98 -2.43
C ASP A 67 -3.40 22.08 -3.49
N LEU A 68 -3.34 21.68 -4.77
CA LEU A 68 -3.25 22.60 -5.91
C LEU A 68 -4.50 23.48 -6.02
N LYS A 69 -4.29 24.74 -6.29
CA LYS A 69 -5.34 25.76 -6.37
C LYS A 69 -5.40 26.35 -7.78
N PRO A 70 -6.51 27.01 -8.13
CA PRO A 70 -6.58 27.74 -9.41
C PRO A 70 -5.40 28.68 -9.58
N ASN A 71 -4.79 28.66 -10.74
CA ASN A 71 -3.60 29.40 -11.16
C ASN A 71 -2.26 28.84 -10.66
N ASP A 72 -2.24 27.71 -9.93
CA ASP A 72 -0.99 27.00 -9.68
C ASP A 72 -0.46 26.37 -10.97
N GLU A 73 0.84 26.35 -11.13
CA GLU A 73 1.51 25.77 -12.30
C GLU A 73 2.04 24.38 -11.98
N VAL A 74 1.91 23.47 -12.93
CA VAL A 74 2.42 22.09 -12.83
C VAL A 74 3.31 21.82 -14.04
N ILE A 75 4.53 21.38 -13.79
CA ILE A 75 5.47 20.98 -14.84
C ILE A 75 5.21 19.52 -15.19
N LEU A 76 4.99 19.25 -16.48
CA LEU A 76 4.76 17.90 -17.02
C LEU A 76 5.92 17.46 -17.92
#